data_4cacec775b7114eb54d81c5e5bdd6774
#
_entry.id   4cacec775b7114eb54d81c5e5bdd6774
#
_cell.length_a   1.000
_cell.length_b   1.000
_cell.length_c   1.000
_cell.angle_alpha   90.00
_cell.angle_beta   90.00
_cell.angle_gamma   90.00
#
_symmetry.space_group_name_H-M   'P 1'
#
loop_
_entity.id
_entity.type
_entity.pdbx_description
1 polymer ?
#
loop_
_entity_poly.entity_id
_entity_poly.type
_entity_poly.pdbx_seq_one_letter_code
_entity_poly.pdbx_strand_id
1 'polypeptide(L)'
;MAGKSKLKLKKWDSAAHLETEADIARYWEACLEEGGDDAAFITAALGTIARVRGVSNLARETGLTPEVLYKALSPDGPPEFSTIMKIIRALGLRLRGAPAHG
;
A
#
# COMPACT_ATOMS: atom_id res chain seq x y z
N MET A 1 11.07 19.18 4.94
CA MET A 1 11.71 18.85 5.40
C MET A 1 11.78 17.56 5.91
N ALA A 2 11.62 17.38 6.92
CA ALA A 2 11.86 16.11 7.50
C ALA A 2 11.05 15.01 6.89
N GLY A 3 9.86 15.28 6.55
CA GLY A 3 9.00 14.22 6.05
C GLY A 3 9.51 13.59 4.80
N LYS A 4 10.09 14.37 3.96
CA LYS A 4 10.52 13.82 2.71
C LYS A 4 11.65 12.86 2.86
N SER A 5 12.61 13.18 3.69
CA SER A 5 13.69 12.27 3.87
C SER A 5 13.21 10.99 4.48
N LYS A 6 12.29 11.08 5.40
CA LYS A 6 11.78 9.88 6.01
C LYS A 6 11.08 9.00 5.02
N LEU A 7 10.33 9.59 4.13
CA LEU A 7 9.64 8.82 3.14
C LEU A 7 10.59 8.06 2.25
N LYS A 8 11.64 8.70 1.83
CA LYS A 8 12.59 8.02 1.01
C LYS A 8 13.21 6.85 1.70
N LEU A 9 13.64 7.07 2.89
CA LEU A 9 14.27 6.00 3.61
C LEU A 9 13.34 4.84 3.80
N LYS A 10 12.11 5.13 4.09
CA LYS A 10 11.19 4.06 4.33
C LYS A 10 10.90 3.24 3.13
N LYS A 11 10.93 3.84 1.96
CA LYS A 11 10.55 3.10 0.79
C LYS A 11 11.41 1.89 0.57
N TRP A 12 12.69 2.02 0.51
CA TRP A 12 13.48 0.84 0.23
C TRP A 12 13.88 0.08 1.48
N ASP A 13 13.96 0.77 2.59
CA ASP A 13 14.21 0.04 3.81
C ASP A 13 13.06 -0.86 4.18
N SER A 14 11.86 -0.37 3.98
CA SER A 14 10.68 -1.14 4.34
C SER A 14 10.57 -2.39 3.53
N ALA A 15 10.87 -2.32 2.25
CA ALA A 15 10.79 -3.51 1.42
C ALA A 15 11.71 -4.60 1.95
N ALA A 16 12.88 -4.22 2.46
CA ALA A 16 13.80 -5.19 2.99
C ALA A 16 13.35 -5.75 4.31
N HIS A 17 12.53 -5.02 5.04
CA HIS A 17 12.09 -5.43 6.37
C HIS A 17 10.67 -5.98 6.42
N LEU A 18 10.00 -6.09 5.30
CA LEU A 18 8.63 -6.56 5.30
C LEU A 18 8.61 -8.07 5.19
N GLU A 19 8.94 -8.73 6.27
CA GLU A 19 9.04 -10.17 6.25
C GLU A 19 7.86 -10.88 6.87
N THR A 20 7.15 -10.22 7.76
CA THR A 20 6.00 -10.84 8.41
C THR A 20 4.78 -10.00 8.17
N GLU A 21 3.63 -10.59 8.46
CA GLU A 21 2.39 -9.85 8.33
C GLU A 21 2.33 -8.68 9.30
N ALA A 22 2.93 -8.84 10.45
CA ALA A 22 2.98 -7.75 11.40
C ALA A 22 3.82 -6.59 10.86
N ASP A 23 4.92 -6.91 10.20
CA ASP A 23 5.74 -5.86 9.58
C ASP A 23 4.96 -5.11 8.54
N ILE A 24 4.21 -5.83 7.72
CA ILE A 24 3.44 -5.22 6.65
C ILE A 24 2.35 -4.32 7.25
N ALA A 25 1.69 -4.78 8.28
CA ALA A 25 0.65 -3.98 8.91
C ALA A 25 1.21 -2.70 9.51
N ARG A 26 2.38 -2.77 10.13
CA ARG A 26 2.99 -1.57 10.69
C ARG A 26 3.41 -0.60 9.62
N TYR A 27 3.94 -1.12 8.52
CA TYR A 27 4.32 -0.28 7.41
C TYR A 27 3.10 0.44 6.84
N TRP A 28 2.01 -0.31 6.68
CA TRP A 28 0.78 0.25 6.14
C TRP A 28 0.24 1.35 7.04
N GLU A 29 0.22 1.10 8.34
CA GLU A 29 -0.25 2.11 9.27
C GLU A 29 0.61 3.36 9.25
N ALA A 30 1.90 3.18 9.18
CA ALA A 30 2.80 4.33 9.12
C ALA A 30 2.56 5.14 7.85
N CYS A 31 2.32 4.45 6.74
CA CYS A 31 2.05 5.15 5.49
C CYS A 31 0.75 5.94 5.55
N LEU A 32 -0.26 5.36 6.18
CA LEU A 32 -1.52 6.07 6.32
C LEU A 32 -1.36 7.32 7.18
N GLU A 33 -0.52 7.25 8.19
CA GLU A 33 -0.29 8.40 9.03
C GLU A 33 0.49 9.49 8.34
N GLU A 34 1.47 9.10 7.54
CA GLU A 34 2.34 10.08 6.92
C GLU A 34 1.77 10.69 5.67
N GLY A 35 1.08 9.91 4.87
CA GLY A 35 0.59 10.41 3.62
C GLY A 35 -0.82 9.99 3.31
N GLY A 36 -1.66 9.88 4.34
CA GLY A 36 -3.00 9.34 4.15
C GLY A 36 -3.90 10.12 3.23
N ASP A 37 -3.59 11.40 3.01
CA ASP A 37 -4.39 12.19 2.09
C ASP A 37 -3.74 12.35 0.73
N ASP A 38 -2.67 11.62 0.48
CA ASP A 38 -1.99 11.67 -0.81
C ASP A 38 -2.21 10.34 -1.52
N ALA A 39 -3.08 10.34 -2.51
CA ALA A 39 -3.44 9.10 -3.18
C ALA A 39 -2.24 8.43 -3.83
N ALA A 40 -1.35 9.22 -4.41
CA ALA A 40 -0.18 8.64 -5.07
C ALA A 40 0.73 7.95 -4.06
N PHE A 41 0.88 8.56 -2.89
CA PHE A 41 1.71 7.98 -1.86
C PHE A 41 1.13 6.66 -1.35
N ILE A 42 -0.16 6.63 -1.12
CA ILE A 42 -0.82 5.43 -0.63
C ILE A 42 -0.79 4.33 -1.70
N THR A 43 -1.01 4.72 -2.95
CA THR A 43 -0.93 3.75 -4.04
C THR A 43 0.47 3.14 -4.14
N ALA A 44 1.49 3.96 -3.96
CA ALA A 44 2.86 3.45 -3.99
C ALA A 44 3.12 2.51 -2.83
N ALA A 45 2.56 2.81 -1.66
CA ALA A 45 2.71 1.94 -0.51
C ALA A 45 2.07 0.58 -0.76
N LEU A 46 0.88 0.59 -1.33
CA LEU A 46 0.22 -0.67 -1.67
C LEU A 46 1.02 -1.44 -2.71
N GLY A 47 1.63 -0.73 -3.64
CA GLY A 47 2.46 -1.39 -4.64
C GLY A 47 3.65 -2.08 -4.02
N THR A 48 4.28 -1.45 -3.03
CA THR A 48 5.38 -2.07 -2.33
C THR A 48 4.94 -3.34 -1.62
N ILE A 49 3.84 -3.27 -0.92
CA ILE A 49 3.32 -4.42 -0.21
C ILE A 49 2.94 -5.54 -1.18
N ALA A 50 2.32 -5.17 -2.29
CA ALA A 50 1.91 -6.16 -3.27
C ALA A 50 3.11 -6.91 -3.84
N ARG A 51 4.20 -6.20 -4.07
CA ARG A 51 5.39 -6.87 -4.59
C ARG A 51 5.98 -7.82 -3.57
N VAL A 52 5.96 -7.45 -2.32
CA VAL A 52 6.47 -8.31 -1.28
C VAL A 52 5.61 -9.58 -1.15
N ARG A 53 4.30 -9.41 -1.23
CA ARG A 53 3.39 -10.54 -1.09
C ARG A 53 3.31 -11.38 -2.36
N GLY A 54 3.68 -10.82 -3.49
CA GLY A 54 3.61 -11.53 -4.75
C GLY A 54 2.37 -11.16 -5.54
N VAL A 55 2.60 -10.58 -6.71
CA VAL A 55 1.50 -10.09 -7.54
C VAL A 55 0.62 -11.23 -8.05
N SER A 56 1.23 -12.38 -8.35
CA SER A 56 0.45 -13.52 -8.82
C SER A 56 -0.55 -14.00 -7.78
N ASN A 57 -0.10 -14.07 -6.53
CA ASN A 57 -1.01 -14.46 -5.46
C ASN A 57 -2.11 -13.45 -5.28
N LEU A 58 -1.75 -12.18 -5.35
CA LEU A 58 -2.72 -11.13 -5.18
C LEU A 58 -3.76 -11.16 -6.29
N ALA A 59 -3.34 -11.42 -7.51
CA ALA A 59 -4.26 -11.51 -8.62
C ALA A 59 -5.26 -12.63 -8.38
N ARG A 60 -4.77 -13.77 -7.90
CA ARG A 60 -5.65 -14.89 -7.64
C ARG A 60 -6.64 -14.57 -6.55
N GLU A 61 -6.19 -13.91 -5.49
CA GLU A 61 -7.06 -13.64 -4.37
C GLU A 61 -8.09 -12.56 -4.65
N THR A 62 -7.75 -11.60 -5.49
CA THR A 62 -8.66 -10.52 -5.80
C THR A 62 -9.58 -10.84 -6.96
N GLY A 63 -9.22 -11.82 -7.75
CA GLY A 63 -9.94 -12.07 -8.99
C GLY A 63 -9.59 -11.10 -10.09
N LEU A 64 -8.57 -10.28 -9.89
CA LEU A 64 -8.13 -9.32 -10.90
C LEU A 64 -6.96 -9.89 -11.66
N THR A 65 -6.77 -9.40 -12.89
CA THR A 65 -5.61 -9.82 -13.65
C THR A 65 -4.38 -9.06 -13.18
N PRO A 66 -3.18 -9.61 -13.41
CA PRO A 66 -1.97 -8.86 -13.07
C PRO A 66 -1.91 -7.51 -13.75
N GLU A 67 -2.40 -7.42 -14.98
CA GLU A 67 -2.43 -6.15 -15.68
C GLU A 67 -3.26 -5.12 -14.95
N VAL A 68 -4.43 -5.52 -14.49
CA VAL A 68 -5.29 -4.60 -13.77
C VAL A 68 -4.64 -4.20 -12.45
N LEU A 69 -3.95 -5.13 -11.80
CA LEU A 69 -3.26 -4.81 -10.56
C LEU A 69 -2.14 -3.81 -10.79
N TYR A 70 -1.33 -4.03 -11.80
CA TYR A 70 -0.24 -3.09 -12.08
C TYR A 70 -0.78 -1.70 -12.39
N LYS A 71 -1.88 -1.65 -13.16
CA LYS A 71 -2.46 -0.38 -13.49
C LYS A 71 -3.03 0.32 -12.26
N ALA A 72 -3.72 -0.44 -11.41
CA ALA A 72 -4.33 0.14 -10.22
C ALA A 72 -3.27 0.64 -9.23
N LEU A 73 -2.12 0.00 -9.21
CA LEU A 73 -1.07 0.37 -8.27
C LEU A 73 -0.05 1.32 -8.86
N SER A 74 -0.33 1.81 -10.05
CA SER A 74 0.53 2.77 -10.70
C SER A 74 0.20 4.17 -10.20
N PRO A 75 1.19 5.02 -10.00
CA PRO A 75 0.92 6.39 -9.57
C PRO A 75 0.38 7.27 -10.68
N ASP A 76 0.34 6.76 -11.90
CA ASP A 76 0.02 7.58 -13.05
C ASP A 76 -1.44 7.90 -13.21
N GLY A 77 -2.32 7.17 -12.62
CA GLY A 77 -3.73 7.45 -12.79
C GLY A 77 -4.49 7.09 -11.55
N PRO A 78 -5.64 7.68 -11.32
CA PRO A 78 -6.40 7.37 -10.11
C PRO A 78 -7.09 6.03 -10.28
N PRO A 79 -6.80 5.06 -9.43
CA PRO A 79 -7.48 3.79 -9.49
C PRO A 79 -8.89 3.92 -8.93
N GLU A 80 -9.74 2.99 -9.30
CA GLU A 80 -11.06 2.97 -8.74
C GLU A 80 -11.01 2.55 -7.29
N PHE A 81 -11.82 3.20 -6.49
CA PHE A 81 -11.82 2.92 -5.07
C PHE A 81 -12.20 1.46 -4.79
N SER A 82 -13.13 0.92 -5.54
CA SER A 82 -13.52 -0.46 -5.32
C SER A 82 -12.36 -1.42 -5.60
N THR A 83 -11.54 -1.11 -6.59
CA THR A 83 -10.38 -1.93 -6.87
C THR A 83 -9.38 -1.86 -5.71
N ILE A 84 -9.15 -0.67 -5.21
CA ILE A 84 -8.24 -0.48 -4.09
C ILE A 84 -8.74 -1.23 -2.86
N MET A 85 -10.04 -1.20 -2.61
CA MET A 85 -10.60 -1.92 -1.47
C MET A 85 -10.35 -3.41 -1.58
N LYS A 86 -10.51 -3.95 -2.78
CA LYS A 86 -10.25 -5.38 -2.98
C LYS A 86 -8.80 -5.72 -2.68
N ILE A 87 -7.90 -4.87 -3.11
CA ILE A 87 -6.48 -5.11 -2.89
C ILE A 87 -6.15 -5.05 -1.40
N ILE A 88 -6.68 -4.04 -0.72
CA ILE A 88 -6.42 -3.90 0.70
C ILE A 88 -6.90 -5.12 1.46
N ARG A 89 -8.10 -5.60 1.13
CA ARG A 89 -8.64 -6.75 1.82
C ARG A 89 -7.85 -8.02 1.51
N ALA A 90 -7.44 -8.19 0.28
CA ALA A 90 -6.67 -9.36 -0.09
C ALA A 90 -5.32 -9.39 0.60
N LEU A 91 -4.78 -8.22 0.91
CA LEU A 91 -3.51 -8.13 1.62
C LEU A 91 -3.69 -8.30 3.13
N GLY A 92 -4.91 -8.50 3.59
CA GLY A 92 -5.15 -8.66 5.01
C GLY A 92 -5.07 -7.38 5.80
N LEU A 93 -5.25 -6.26 5.12
CA LEU A 93 -5.13 -4.97 5.75
C LEU A 93 -6.48 -4.32 5.92
N ARG A 94 -6.51 -3.22 6.64
CA ARG A 94 -7.72 -2.48 6.89
C ARG A 94 -7.48 -1.01 6.77
N LEU A 95 -8.53 -0.30 6.36
CA LEU A 95 -8.58 1.14 6.50
C LEU A 95 -9.26 1.41 7.83
N ARG A 96 -8.56 2.07 8.71
CA ARG A 96 -9.10 2.35 10.03
C ARG A 96 -9.40 3.81 10.19
N GLY A 97 -10.49 4.10 10.90
CA GLY A 97 -10.84 5.45 11.20
C GLY A 97 -10.21 5.88 12.50
N ALA A 98 -9.73 7.10 12.54
CA ALA A 98 -9.16 7.68 13.73
C ALA A 98 -9.31 9.17 13.63
N PRO A 99 -9.34 9.88 14.77
CA PRO A 99 -9.45 11.32 14.69
C PRO A 99 -8.29 11.92 13.92
N ALA A 100 -8.60 12.90 13.10
CA ALA A 100 -7.59 13.51 12.26
C ALA A 100 -6.54 14.22 13.08
N HIS A 101 -6.94 14.73 14.22
CA HIS A 101 -5.97 15.36 15.07
C HIS A 101 -5.83 14.50 16.25
N GLY A 102 -4.86 13.80 16.29
CA GLY A 102 -4.65 12.82 17.32
C GLY A 102 -4.49 13.43 18.68
#